data_b54367d37657aa7effa0649a835ccf32
#
_entry.id   b54367d37657aa7effa0649a835ccf32
#
_cell.length_a   1.000
_cell.length_b   1.000
_cell.length_c   1.000
_cell.angle_alpha   90.00
_cell.angle_beta   90.00
_cell.angle_gamma   90.00
#
_symmetry.space_group_name_H-M   'P 1'
#
loop_
_entity.id
_entity.type
_entity.pdbx_description
1 polymer ?
#
loop_
_entity_poly.entity_id
_entity_poly.type
_entity_poly.pdbx_seq_one_letter_code
_entity_poly.pdbx_strand_id
1 'polypeptide(L)'
;TFSEKSNFEMPLIIGLMPVFSSAYWEKRDFTKTTLEPFISSGPYLITEIKAGRSITYTKNKSWWRENSQDSLGRNNFNKIKYDFYRDTNVSLQAFLSGEYDVNIETDAVRWATAYPENPKNKIIKKTFQKQSPSGIEGIILNSRQFPFKDRNVRKAISILFPYNFINEILNHGLLKQTYGPWDNSELAATSMPS
;
A
#
# COMPACT_ATOMS: atom_id res chain seq x y z
N THR A 1 4.37 6.98 31.48
CA THR A 1 3.60 8.12 32.06
C THR A 1 3.74 9.29 31.10
N PHE A 2 2.63 9.92 30.72
CA PHE A 2 2.64 11.11 29.86
C PHE A 2 2.57 12.35 30.74
N SER A 3 3.31 13.38 30.38
CA SER A 3 3.35 14.64 31.14
C SER A 3 2.08 15.49 30.93
N GLU A 4 1.38 15.31 29.83
CA GLU A 4 0.15 16.02 29.50
C GLU A 4 -1.06 15.09 29.47
N LYS A 5 -2.17 15.52 30.09
CA LYS A 5 -3.35 14.66 30.31
C LYS A 5 -4.30 14.57 29.09
N SER A 6 -4.10 15.31 28.02
CA SER A 6 -5.13 15.52 27.00
C SER A 6 -4.84 14.95 25.61
N ASN A 7 -3.80 14.17 25.42
CA ASN A 7 -3.50 13.60 24.10
C ASN A 7 -3.96 12.14 24.02
N PHE A 8 -5.19 11.94 23.54
CA PHE A 8 -5.78 10.61 23.34
C PHE A 8 -5.07 9.78 22.26
N GLU A 9 -4.36 10.43 21.33
CA GLU A 9 -3.67 9.75 20.22
C GLU A 9 -2.29 9.23 20.61
N MET A 10 -1.65 9.83 21.63
CA MET A 10 -0.29 9.48 22.02
C MET A 10 -0.08 8.00 22.35
N PRO A 11 -0.97 7.31 23.08
CA PRO A 11 -0.83 5.87 23.29
C PRO A 11 -0.86 5.05 22.01
N LEU A 12 -1.67 5.47 21.02
CA LEU A 12 -1.74 4.82 19.72
C LEU A 12 -0.46 5.08 18.90
N ILE A 13 0.03 6.32 18.89
CA ILE A 13 1.27 6.69 18.20
C ILE A 13 2.44 5.87 18.75
N ILE A 14 2.59 5.80 20.08
CA ILE A 14 3.66 5.01 20.72
C ILE A 14 3.48 3.52 20.43
N GLY A 15 2.25 3.01 20.45
CA GLY A 15 1.96 1.61 20.14
C GLY A 15 2.27 1.22 18.69
N LEU A 16 2.31 2.19 17.78
CA LEU A 16 2.69 1.99 16.37
C LEU A 16 4.18 2.16 16.11
N MET A 17 4.95 2.69 17.07
CA MET A 17 6.39 2.85 16.90
C MET A 17 7.09 1.50 16.85
N PRO A 18 8.04 1.31 15.92
CA PRO A 18 8.85 0.10 15.90
C PRO A 18 9.70 -0.02 17.17
N VAL A 19 9.71 -1.20 17.77
CA VAL A 19 10.52 -1.51 18.94
C VAL A 19 11.76 -2.28 18.52
N PHE A 20 12.92 -1.78 18.91
CA PHE A 20 14.21 -2.36 18.57
C PHE A 20 14.88 -2.98 19.80
N SER A 21 15.72 -3.99 19.59
CA SER A 21 16.50 -4.61 20.66
C SER A 21 17.61 -3.66 21.12
N SER A 22 17.58 -3.20 22.39
CA SER A 22 18.64 -2.37 22.95
C SER A 22 19.99 -3.10 22.92
N ALA A 23 20.04 -4.37 23.31
CA ALA A 23 21.25 -5.18 23.32
C ALA A 23 21.91 -5.31 21.92
N TYR A 24 21.12 -5.31 20.86
CA TYR A 24 21.65 -5.33 19.49
C TYR A 24 22.23 -3.96 19.09
N TRP A 25 21.51 -2.87 19.43
CA TRP A 25 21.85 -1.52 19.00
C TRP A 25 22.86 -0.80 19.91
N GLU A 26 23.07 -1.30 21.13
CA GLU A 26 23.99 -0.69 22.11
C GLU A 26 25.43 -0.51 21.59
N LYS A 27 25.86 -1.42 20.71
CA LYS A 27 27.20 -1.41 20.07
C LYS A 27 27.19 -0.92 18.63
N ARG A 28 26.08 -0.34 18.17
CA ARG A 28 25.90 0.11 16.79
C ARG A 28 25.35 1.53 16.76
N ASP A 29 25.77 2.29 15.78
CA ASP A 29 25.27 3.65 15.56
C ASP A 29 23.92 3.56 14.83
N PHE A 30 22.82 3.79 15.54
CA PHE A 30 21.46 3.76 14.98
C PHE A 30 21.23 4.84 13.93
N THR A 31 22.04 5.91 13.90
CA THR A 31 21.89 7.01 12.94
C THR A 31 22.52 6.72 11.59
N LYS A 32 23.36 5.69 11.49
CA LYS A 32 24.04 5.33 10.24
C LYS A 32 23.23 4.36 9.41
N THR A 33 23.13 4.68 8.13
CA THR A 33 22.56 3.73 7.14
C THR A 33 23.47 2.51 7.01
N THR A 34 22.89 1.32 7.09
CA THR A 34 23.60 0.06 6.91
C THR A 34 22.92 -0.81 5.87
N LEU A 35 23.70 -1.63 5.16
CA LEU A 35 23.23 -2.72 4.32
C LEU A 35 23.38 -4.08 5.03
N GLU A 36 23.87 -4.09 6.26
CA GLU A 36 23.95 -5.33 7.04
C GLU A 36 22.53 -5.73 7.50
N PRO A 37 22.15 -7.00 7.32
CA PRO A 37 20.91 -7.52 7.87
C PRO A 37 20.86 -7.34 9.39
N PHE A 38 19.81 -6.73 9.89
CA PHE A 38 19.61 -6.54 11.33
C PHE A 38 18.57 -7.50 11.88
N ILE A 39 18.65 -7.76 13.18
CA ILE A 39 17.68 -8.63 13.85
C ILE A 39 16.31 -7.97 13.94
N SER A 40 15.26 -8.76 13.82
CA SER A 40 13.89 -8.34 13.98
C SER A 40 13.11 -9.35 14.82
N SER A 41 11.98 -8.92 15.39
CA SER A 41 11.06 -9.77 16.16
C SER A 41 10.00 -10.45 15.28
N GLY A 42 10.06 -10.26 13.97
CA GLY A 42 9.06 -10.75 13.02
C GLY A 42 9.26 -12.21 12.59
N PRO A 43 8.28 -12.74 11.83
CA PRO A 43 8.32 -14.12 11.33
C PRO A 43 9.37 -14.35 10.24
N TYR A 44 9.94 -13.30 9.70
CA TYR A 44 10.99 -13.35 8.68
C TYR A 44 12.20 -12.53 9.09
N LEU A 45 13.38 -13.03 8.77
CA LEU A 45 14.65 -12.34 8.95
C LEU A 45 15.20 -11.93 7.58
N ILE A 46 15.80 -10.75 7.50
CA ILE A 46 16.56 -10.33 6.33
C ILE A 46 17.83 -11.19 6.28
N THR A 47 18.03 -11.91 5.20
CA THR A 47 19.22 -12.80 5.04
C THR A 47 20.16 -12.32 3.95
N GLU A 48 19.68 -11.50 3.02
CA GLU A 48 20.52 -10.96 1.96
C GLU A 48 19.99 -9.58 1.53
N ILE A 49 20.89 -8.62 1.37
CA ILE A 49 20.61 -7.31 0.77
C ILE A 49 21.57 -7.11 -0.39
N LYS A 50 21.01 -6.97 -1.60
CA LYS A 50 21.74 -6.52 -2.79
C LYS A 50 21.35 -5.09 -3.09
N ALA A 51 22.20 -4.14 -2.75
CA ALA A 51 21.90 -2.71 -2.85
C ALA A 51 21.32 -2.33 -4.23
N GLY A 52 20.17 -1.67 -4.23
CA GLY A 52 19.45 -1.25 -5.43
C GLY A 52 18.91 -2.38 -6.32
N ARG A 53 18.99 -3.63 -5.91
CA ARG A 53 18.56 -4.79 -6.71
C ARG A 53 17.52 -5.65 -6.00
N SER A 54 17.84 -6.16 -4.82
CA SER A 54 16.90 -7.06 -4.13
C SER A 54 17.14 -7.15 -2.63
N ILE A 55 16.09 -7.53 -1.90
CA ILE A 55 16.14 -7.94 -0.49
C ILE A 55 15.52 -9.32 -0.36
N THR A 56 16.20 -10.22 0.34
CA THR A 56 15.71 -11.56 0.61
C THR A 56 15.41 -11.74 2.09
N TYR A 57 14.22 -12.22 2.35
CA TYR A 57 13.74 -12.60 3.69
C TYR A 57 13.65 -14.12 3.76
N THR A 58 14.09 -14.70 4.88
CA THR A 58 13.96 -16.12 5.17
C THR A 58 13.13 -16.32 6.44
N LYS A 59 12.26 -17.30 6.42
CA LYS A 59 11.37 -17.61 7.55
C LYS A 59 12.19 -17.88 8.83
N ASN A 60 11.82 -17.20 9.90
CA ASN A 60 12.41 -17.40 11.22
C ASN A 60 11.75 -18.60 11.91
N LYS A 61 12.41 -19.75 11.88
CA LYS A 61 11.92 -20.99 12.51
C LYS A 61 11.84 -20.93 14.03
N SER A 62 12.50 -19.96 14.64
CA SER A 62 12.48 -19.72 16.08
C SER A 62 11.59 -18.54 16.45
N TRP A 63 10.68 -18.15 15.58
CA TRP A 63 9.79 -17.03 15.86
C TRP A 63 8.85 -17.35 17.01
N TRP A 64 8.81 -16.51 18.02
CA TRP A 64 8.09 -16.71 19.27
C TRP A 64 6.56 -16.89 19.14
N ARG A 65 5.96 -16.42 18.03
CA ARG A 65 4.53 -16.58 17.74
C ARG A 65 4.21 -17.63 16.68
N GLU A 66 5.15 -18.47 16.27
CA GLU A 66 4.95 -19.45 15.19
C GLU A 66 3.71 -20.34 15.44
N ASN A 67 3.49 -20.75 16.68
CA ASN A 67 2.39 -21.64 17.08
C ASN A 67 1.21 -20.93 17.73
N SER A 68 1.13 -19.59 17.66
CA SER A 68 -0.01 -18.85 18.19
C SER A 68 -1.21 -18.97 17.24
N GLN A 69 -2.44 -18.94 17.78
CA GLN A 69 -3.68 -19.11 17.01
C GLN A 69 -3.81 -18.09 15.87
N ASP A 70 -3.40 -16.85 16.09
CA ASP A 70 -3.44 -15.77 15.11
C ASP A 70 -2.37 -15.89 14.02
N SER A 71 -1.40 -16.78 14.18
CA SER A 71 -0.35 -17.07 13.19
C SER A 71 -0.65 -18.29 12.33
N LEU A 72 -1.64 -19.10 12.72
CA LEU A 72 -2.03 -20.29 11.96
C LEU A 72 -2.49 -19.91 10.55
N GLY A 73 -1.95 -20.61 9.55
CA GLY A 73 -2.26 -20.36 8.14
C GLY A 73 -1.59 -19.13 7.53
N ARG A 74 -0.70 -18.44 8.29
CA ARG A 74 0.09 -17.29 7.83
C ARG A 74 1.56 -17.69 7.69
N ASN A 75 2.35 -16.80 7.07
CA ASN A 75 3.81 -16.97 6.94
C ASN A 75 4.22 -18.32 6.31
N ASN A 76 3.50 -18.73 5.25
CA ASN A 76 3.65 -20.06 4.66
C ASN A 76 4.90 -20.21 3.78
N PHE A 77 5.49 -19.12 3.31
CA PHE A 77 6.67 -19.16 2.46
C PHE A 77 7.95 -19.30 3.29
N ASN A 78 8.88 -20.13 2.83
CA ASN A 78 10.19 -20.26 3.47
C ASN A 78 11.11 -19.08 3.13
N LYS A 79 10.94 -18.51 1.94
CA LYS A 79 11.73 -17.38 1.44
C LYS A 79 10.84 -16.44 0.66
N ILE A 80 11.03 -15.14 0.90
CA ILE A 80 10.37 -14.05 0.16
C ILE A 80 11.47 -13.15 -0.36
N LYS A 81 11.51 -12.91 -1.67
CA LYS A 81 12.48 -12.03 -2.31
C LYS A 81 11.74 -10.87 -2.94
N TYR A 82 12.19 -9.66 -2.67
CA TYR A 82 11.73 -8.45 -3.35
C TYR A 82 12.81 -8.01 -4.33
N ASP A 83 12.47 -7.99 -5.61
CA ASP A 83 13.30 -7.44 -6.67
C ASP A 83 12.85 -6.01 -7.00
N PHE A 84 13.81 -5.10 -7.12
CA PHE A 84 13.55 -3.69 -7.37
C PHE A 84 13.86 -3.33 -8.82
N TYR A 85 12.90 -2.77 -9.49
CA TYR A 85 13.01 -2.28 -10.86
C TYR A 85 12.87 -0.75 -10.88
N ARG A 86 13.64 -0.07 -11.70
CA ARG A 86 13.54 1.39 -11.85
C ARG A 86 12.33 1.79 -12.70
N ASP A 87 11.96 0.92 -13.63
CA ASP A 87 10.88 1.15 -14.58
C ASP A 87 9.82 0.08 -14.44
N THR A 88 8.57 0.51 -14.40
CA THR A 88 7.41 -0.38 -14.21
C THR A 88 7.14 -1.28 -15.41
N ASN A 89 7.50 -0.86 -16.64
CA ASN A 89 7.35 -1.70 -17.82
C ASN A 89 8.40 -2.81 -17.82
N VAL A 90 9.63 -2.50 -17.39
CA VAL A 90 10.68 -3.53 -17.23
C VAL A 90 10.27 -4.54 -16.15
N SER A 91 9.70 -4.07 -15.03
CA SER A 91 9.14 -4.96 -14.00
C SER A 91 8.04 -5.86 -14.56
N LEU A 92 7.11 -5.30 -15.32
CA LEU A 92 6.04 -6.07 -15.95
C LEU A 92 6.59 -7.15 -16.92
N GLN A 93 7.56 -6.81 -17.76
CA GLN A 93 8.17 -7.78 -18.68
C GLN A 93 8.90 -8.90 -17.92
N ALA A 94 9.60 -8.59 -16.83
CA ALA A 94 10.22 -9.57 -15.96
C ALA A 94 9.18 -10.52 -15.34
N PHE A 95 8.02 -10.00 -14.91
CA PHE A 95 6.91 -10.83 -14.43
C PHE A 95 6.35 -11.72 -15.53
N LEU A 96 6.08 -11.18 -16.71
CA LEU A 96 5.54 -11.93 -17.84
C LEU A 96 6.49 -13.02 -18.34
N SER A 97 7.80 -12.83 -18.16
CA SER A 97 8.83 -13.84 -18.46
C SER A 97 9.02 -14.86 -17.33
N GLY A 98 8.37 -14.68 -16.18
CA GLY A 98 8.43 -15.62 -15.06
C GLY A 98 9.65 -15.45 -14.16
N GLU A 99 10.27 -14.26 -14.11
CA GLU A 99 11.41 -14.00 -13.23
C GLU A 99 10.98 -13.87 -11.76
N TYR A 100 9.71 -13.54 -11.49
CA TYR A 100 9.13 -13.54 -10.14
C TYR A 100 7.65 -13.95 -10.17
N ASP A 101 7.12 -14.37 -9.01
CA ASP A 101 5.87 -15.12 -8.91
C ASP A 101 4.63 -14.25 -8.65
N VAL A 102 4.79 -13.07 -8.03
CA VAL A 102 3.68 -12.22 -7.60
C VAL A 102 3.90 -10.78 -8.03
N ASN A 103 2.97 -10.22 -8.79
CA ASN A 103 2.93 -8.81 -9.13
C ASN A 103 1.67 -8.16 -8.54
N ILE A 104 1.84 -7.00 -7.89
CA ILE A 104 0.73 -6.19 -7.40
C ILE A 104 0.54 -5.05 -8.37
N GLU A 105 -0.54 -5.10 -9.16
CA GLU A 105 -0.86 -4.07 -10.14
C GLU A 105 -1.88 -3.10 -9.55
N THR A 106 -1.56 -1.82 -9.59
CA THR A 106 -2.42 -0.72 -9.13
C THR A 106 -2.87 0.20 -10.26
N ASP A 107 -2.28 0.05 -11.43
CA ASP A 107 -2.66 0.80 -12.63
C ASP A 107 -3.80 0.11 -13.35
N ALA A 108 -4.93 0.82 -13.48
CA ALA A 108 -6.15 0.27 -14.08
C ALA A 108 -5.96 -0.10 -15.57
N VAL A 109 -5.21 0.72 -16.30
CA VAL A 109 -4.96 0.49 -17.73
C VAL A 109 -4.10 -0.76 -17.92
N ARG A 110 -2.99 -0.87 -17.18
CA ARG A 110 -2.15 -2.08 -17.24
C ARG A 110 -2.91 -3.32 -16.78
N TRP A 111 -3.70 -3.20 -15.72
CA TRP A 111 -4.55 -4.31 -15.26
C TRP A 111 -5.48 -4.80 -16.37
N ALA A 112 -6.09 -3.90 -17.12
CA ALA A 112 -7.01 -4.25 -18.19
C ALA A 112 -6.30 -4.84 -19.43
N THR A 113 -5.13 -4.31 -19.80
CA THR A 113 -4.54 -4.51 -21.13
C THR A 113 -3.24 -5.31 -21.15
N ALA A 114 -2.45 -5.31 -20.08
CA ALA A 114 -1.09 -5.80 -20.14
C ALA A 114 -0.92 -7.29 -19.80
N TYR A 115 -1.92 -7.90 -19.17
CA TYR A 115 -1.86 -9.30 -18.76
C TYR A 115 -2.63 -10.18 -19.73
N PRO A 116 -1.95 -11.13 -20.41
CA PRO A 116 -2.59 -11.97 -21.40
C PRO A 116 -3.59 -12.93 -20.75
N GLU A 117 -4.77 -13.05 -21.35
CA GLU A 117 -5.80 -14.04 -20.98
C GLU A 117 -5.53 -15.43 -21.62
N ASN A 118 -4.28 -15.81 -21.77
CA ASN A 118 -3.94 -17.07 -22.41
C ASN A 118 -3.82 -18.18 -21.38
N PRO A 119 -4.58 -19.28 -21.48
CA PRO A 119 -4.50 -20.41 -20.55
C PRO A 119 -3.14 -21.14 -20.58
N LYS A 120 -2.30 -20.89 -21.57
CA LYS A 120 -0.92 -21.40 -21.62
C LYS A 120 0.02 -20.60 -20.70
N ASN A 121 -0.30 -19.34 -20.42
CA ASN A 121 0.42 -18.53 -19.44
C ASN A 121 -0.20 -18.82 -18.07
N LYS A 122 0.57 -19.40 -17.18
CA LYS A 122 0.14 -19.74 -15.80
C LYS A 122 -0.17 -18.53 -14.92
N ILE A 123 -0.47 -17.36 -15.51
CA ILE A 123 -0.76 -16.12 -14.79
C ILE A 123 -2.23 -16.13 -14.34
N ILE A 124 -2.44 -15.99 -13.05
CA ILE A 124 -3.76 -15.89 -12.44
C ILE A 124 -3.99 -14.44 -12.05
N LYS A 125 -4.95 -13.78 -12.69
CA LYS A 125 -5.43 -12.44 -12.30
C LYS A 125 -6.47 -12.57 -11.22
N LYS A 126 -6.30 -11.83 -10.11
CA LYS A 126 -7.30 -11.81 -9.03
C LYS A 126 -7.41 -10.40 -8.45
N THR A 127 -8.64 -9.91 -8.36
CA THR A 127 -8.95 -8.63 -7.71
C THR A 127 -9.36 -8.89 -6.26
N PHE A 128 -8.78 -8.10 -5.36
CA PHE A 128 -9.14 -8.11 -3.94
C PHE A 128 -9.73 -6.76 -3.58
N GLN A 129 -10.91 -6.76 -2.99
CA GLN A 129 -11.47 -5.54 -2.45
C GLN A 129 -10.70 -5.10 -1.20
N LYS A 130 -10.29 -3.85 -1.21
CA LYS A 130 -9.67 -3.22 -0.04
C LYS A 130 -10.76 -2.99 1.02
N GLN A 131 -10.53 -3.48 2.23
CA GLN A 131 -11.46 -3.33 3.35
C GLN A 131 -11.08 -2.21 4.32
N SER A 132 -9.97 -1.53 4.08
CA SER A 132 -9.55 -0.36 4.85
C SER A 132 -10.11 0.92 4.23
N PRO A 133 -10.24 2.01 5.00
CA PRO A 133 -10.67 3.29 4.47
C PRO A 133 -9.85 3.68 3.24
N SER A 134 -10.54 4.17 2.23
CA SER A 134 -9.91 4.66 1.00
C SER A 134 -9.53 6.13 1.17
N GLY A 135 -8.41 6.53 0.60
CA GLY A 135 -8.10 7.93 0.41
C GLY A 135 -9.00 8.57 -0.64
N ILE A 136 -8.81 9.85 -0.86
CA ILE A 136 -9.47 10.60 -1.93
C ILE A 136 -8.41 11.04 -2.95
N GLU A 137 -8.74 10.87 -4.23
CA GLU A 137 -7.99 11.44 -5.33
C GLU A 137 -8.91 12.41 -6.07
N GLY A 138 -8.51 13.65 -6.22
CA GLY A 138 -9.38 14.66 -6.79
C GLY A 138 -8.78 16.06 -6.82
N ILE A 139 -9.56 17.01 -7.32
CA ILE A 139 -9.17 18.42 -7.42
C ILE A 139 -9.65 19.15 -6.15
N ILE A 140 -8.72 19.67 -5.38
CA ILE A 140 -9.02 20.45 -4.18
C ILE A 140 -9.15 21.93 -4.56
N LEU A 141 -10.34 22.48 -4.38
CA LEU A 141 -10.63 23.89 -4.65
C LEU A 141 -10.50 24.73 -3.37
N ASN A 142 -9.66 25.76 -3.40
CA ASN A 142 -9.49 26.65 -2.26
C ASN A 142 -10.72 27.57 -2.09
N SER A 143 -11.65 27.17 -1.26
CA SER A 143 -12.90 27.91 -1.00
C SER A 143 -12.72 29.27 -0.35
N ARG A 144 -11.51 29.67 0.05
CA ARG A 144 -11.18 31.00 0.58
C ARG A 144 -10.76 32.00 -0.51
N GLN A 145 -10.48 31.53 -1.70
CA GLN A 145 -10.04 32.35 -2.85
C GLN A 145 -11.12 32.51 -3.90
N PHE A 146 -11.15 33.69 -4.55
CA PHE A 146 -11.96 33.91 -5.76
C PHE A 146 -11.38 33.08 -6.91
N PRO A 147 -12.20 32.45 -7.77
CA PRO A 147 -13.68 32.47 -7.78
C PRO A 147 -14.31 31.36 -6.90
N PHE A 148 -13.50 30.54 -6.23
CA PHE A 148 -13.93 29.32 -5.53
C PHE A 148 -14.62 29.59 -4.18
N LYS A 149 -14.70 30.87 -3.74
CA LYS A 149 -15.58 31.27 -2.64
C LYS A 149 -17.05 30.97 -2.93
N ASP A 150 -17.46 31.17 -4.19
CA ASP A 150 -18.82 30.89 -4.62
C ASP A 150 -19.05 29.38 -4.71
N ARG A 151 -20.06 28.90 -3.99
CA ARG A 151 -20.47 27.49 -4.02
C ARG A 151 -20.94 27.06 -5.40
N ASN A 152 -21.63 27.94 -6.16
CA ASN A 152 -22.13 27.61 -7.47
C ASN A 152 -21.00 27.38 -8.49
N VAL A 153 -19.90 28.13 -8.37
CA VAL A 153 -18.71 27.91 -9.18
C VAL A 153 -18.11 26.54 -8.90
N ARG A 154 -17.97 26.16 -7.63
CA ARG A 154 -17.46 24.83 -7.27
C ARG A 154 -18.38 23.71 -7.77
N LYS A 155 -19.70 23.90 -7.63
CA LYS A 155 -20.71 22.95 -8.12
C LYS A 155 -20.66 22.82 -9.66
N ALA A 156 -20.52 23.93 -10.36
CA ALA A 156 -20.36 23.91 -11.83
C ALA A 156 -19.13 23.11 -12.27
N ILE A 157 -17.99 23.28 -11.60
CA ILE A 157 -16.77 22.50 -11.88
C ILE A 157 -17.00 20.99 -11.63
N SER A 158 -17.67 20.64 -10.53
CA SER A 158 -18.01 19.24 -10.23
C SER A 158 -18.90 18.62 -11.31
N ILE A 159 -19.87 19.36 -11.83
CA ILE A 159 -20.79 18.88 -12.87
C ILE A 159 -20.06 18.75 -14.22
N LEU A 160 -19.16 19.67 -14.51
CA LEU A 160 -18.37 19.66 -15.75
C LEU A 160 -17.31 18.55 -15.78
N PHE A 161 -16.97 17.97 -14.66
CA PHE A 161 -16.01 16.88 -14.61
C PHE A 161 -16.69 15.55 -15.01
N PRO A 162 -16.40 15.03 -16.21
CA PRO A 162 -17.12 13.88 -16.75
C PRO A 162 -16.55 12.56 -16.20
N TYR A 163 -16.68 12.32 -14.90
CA TYR A 163 -16.09 11.17 -14.20
C TYR A 163 -16.38 9.84 -14.90
N ASN A 164 -17.66 9.57 -15.21
CA ASN A 164 -18.04 8.30 -15.82
C ASN A 164 -17.37 8.10 -17.19
N PHE A 165 -17.34 9.12 -18.03
CA PHE A 165 -16.66 9.06 -19.31
C PHE A 165 -15.16 8.80 -19.16
N ILE A 166 -14.50 9.53 -18.25
CA ILE A 166 -13.07 9.34 -17.96
C ILE A 166 -12.82 7.92 -17.42
N ASN A 167 -13.65 7.47 -16.51
CA ASN A 167 -13.50 6.13 -15.94
C ASN A 167 -13.67 5.04 -16.99
N GLU A 168 -14.69 5.12 -17.83
CA GLU A 168 -14.93 4.14 -18.88
C GLU A 168 -13.83 4.13 -19.95
N ILE A 169 -13.43 5.29 -20.45
CA ILE A 169 -12.49 5.38 -21.57
C ILE A 169 -11.03 5.20 -21.13
N LEU A 170 -10.62 5.82 -20.01
CA LEU A 170 -9.23 5.78 -19.57
C LEU A 170 -8.94 4.71 -18.55
N ASN A 171 -9.91 4.31 -17.73
CA ASN A 171 -9.70 3.36 -16.64
C ASN A 171 -10.50 2.06 -16.80
N HIS A 172 -11.08 1.83 -17.96
CA HIS A 172 -11.85 0.61 -18.27
C HIS A 172 -12.97 0.31 -17.27
N GLY A 173 -13.57 1.35 -16.67
CA GLY A 173 -14.63 1.21 -15.66
C GLY A 173 -14.16 0.67 -14.30
N LEU A 174 -12.86 0.56 -14.07
CA LEU A 174 -12.30 -0.10 -12.89
C LEU A 174 -12.27 0.77 -11.62
N LEU A 175 -12.43 2.08 -11.77
CA LEU A 175 -12.44 3.00 -10.63
C LEU A 175 -13.85 3.21 -10.11
N LYS A 176 -13.94 3.47 -8.80
CA LYS A 176 -15.19 3.83 -8.11
C LYS A 176 -15.15 5.30 -7.73
N GLN A 177 -16.20 6.05 -8.04
CA GLN A 177 -16.35 7.41 -7.54
C GLN A 177 -16.57 7.39 -6.03
N THR A 178 -15.81 8.21 -5.31
CA THR A 178 -15.95 8.42 -3.88
C THR A 178 -16.53 9.80 -3.59
N TYR A 179 -17.28 9.92 -2.51
CA TYR A 179 -17.92 11.19 -2.11
C TYR A 179 -17.21 11.88 -0.94
N GLY A 180 -16.12 11.29 -0.46
CA GLY A 180 -15.32 11.84 0.62
C GLY A 180 -14.09 11.01 0.94
N PRO A 181 -13.21 11.50 1.83
CA PRO A 181 -11.93 10.86 2.15
C PRO A 181 -12.05 9.58 2.99
N TRP A 182 -13.23 9.27 3.49
CA TRP A 182 -13.50 8.18 4.41
C TRP A 182 -14.26 7.02 3.77
N ASP A 183 -14.27 6.95 2.43
CA ASP A 183 -14.96 5.86 1.73
C ASP A 183 -14.46 4.50 2.24
N ASN A 184 -15.32 3.53 2.28
CA ASN A 184 -15.05 2.21 2.84
C ASN A 184 -14.83 2.18 4.37
N SER A 185 -15.41 3.14 5.08
CA SER A 185 -15.44 3.20 6.55
C SER A 185 -16.84 3.61 7.05
N GLU A 186 -17.05 3.54 8.36
CA GLU A 186 -18.29 4.01 9.02
C GLU A 186 -18.54 5.51 8.83
N LEU A 187 -17.50 6.27 8.52
CA LEU A 187 -17.57 7.71 8.28
C LEU A 187 -17.76 8.07 6.80
N ALA A 188 -17.97 7.07 5.96
CA ALA A 188 -18.13 7.27 4.52
C ALA A 188 -19.38 8.11 4.20
N ALA A 189 -19.23 9.08 3.30
CA ALA A 189 -20.37 9.76 2.70
C ALA A 189 -21.09 8.81 1.74
N THR A 190 -22.40 8.66 1.90
CA THR A 190 -23.23 7.75 1.09
C THR A 190 -23.76 8.40 -0.19
N SER A 191 -23.67 9.73 -0.29
CA SER A 191 -24.14 10.52 -1.43
C SER A 191 -23.34 11.80 -1.58
N MET A 192 -23.48 12.46 -2.73
CA MET A 192 -22.97 13.83 -2.89
C MET A 192 -23.57 14.76 -1.83
N PRO A 193 -22.77 15.65 -1.23
CA PRO A 193 -23.28 16.67 -0.34
C PRO A 193 -24.25 17.60 -1.10
N SER A 194 -25.40 17.87 -0.48
CA SER A 194 -26.48 18.73 -1.01
C SER A 194 -26.05 20.18 -1.18
#